data_cf1d0e7e225ec65031292d58588949cf
#
_entry.id   cf1d0e7e225ec65031292d58588949cf
#
_cell.length_a   1.000
_cell.length_b   1.000
_cell.length_c   1.000
_cell.angle_alpha   90.00
_cell.angle_beta   90.00
_cell.angle_gamma   90.00
#
_symmetry.space_group_name_H-M   'P 1'
#
loop_
_entity.id
_entity.type
_entity.pdbx_description
1 polymer ?
#
loop_
_entity_poly.entity_id
_entity_poly.type
_entity_poly.pdbx_seq_one_letter_code
_entity_poly.pdbx_strand_id
1 'polypeptide(L)'
;MKKILLALVALGAFASCEREIEVVDPAALDNRNIFIRAFSYYDGNIADTSTVYSINGDLVKLSHAYITLSNAEYVSHDDVDTTKTESDLTSVDLLETTELKLAYLPRGSYNGTMEYRIGLDSTRAYTPPTALEETNPLQDGHLWNGPTLGHSFFQLEGRVFNPQDSVFTTPISTFTWRVATEDMVVDISERRNFNVAANGSVYFVINFDLENLFQGLQPSTTEEINSDPGDVNDYNRAQILRDNLVSEFVFEL
;
A
#
# COMPACT_ATOMS: atom_id res chain seq x y z
N MET A 1 -57.72 30.90 36.48
CA MET A 1 -56.27 30.96 36.78
C MET A 1 -55.55 29.60 36.80
N LYS A 2 -56.20 28.49 37.21
CA LYS A 2 -55.51 27.16 37.21
C LYS A 2 -55.20 26.56 35.84
N LYS A 3 -55.90 26.94 34.78
CA LYS A 3 -55.68 26.42 33.43
C LYS A 3 -54.49 27.06 32.67
N ILE A 4 -54.12 28.29 33.05
CA ILE A 4 -52.98 29.03 32.45
C ILE A 4 -51.64 28.51 33.02
N LEU A 5 -51.63 28.06 34.26
CA LEU A 5 -50.43 27.54 34.90
C LEU A 5 -49.99 26.18 34.32
N LEU A 6 -50.96 25.37 33.89
CA LEU A 6 -50.68 24.07 33.28
C LEU A 6 -50.10 24.15 31.86
N ALA A 7 -50.48 25.21 31.11
CA ALA A 7 -49.96 25.46 29.77
C ALA A 7 -48.50 25.95 29.81
N LEU A 8 -48.12 26.74 30.84
CA LEU A 8 -46.75 27.20 31.00
C LEU A 8 -45.77 26.10 31.42
N VAL A 9 -46.21 25.11 32.19
CA VAL A 9 -45.39 23.97 32.58
C VAL A 9 -45.21 23.01 31.41
N ALA A 10 -46.19 22.88 30.50
CA ALA A 10 -46.05 22.04 29.29
C ALA A 10 -45.11 22.67 28.24
N LEU A 11 -45.06 24.02 28.13
CA LEU A 11 -44.09 24.66 27.22
C LEU A 11 -42.65 24.60 27.73
N GLY A 12 -42.42 24.55 29.04
CA GLY A 12 -41.10 24.43 29.64
C GLY A 12 -40.48 23.03 29.48
N ALA A 13 -41.30 21.99 29.25
CA ALA A 13 -40.82 20.62 29.12
C ALA A 13 -40.30 20.30 27.70
N PHE A 14 -40.58 21.12 26.69
CA PHE A 14 -40.06 20.92 25.31
C PHE A 14 -38.82 21.78 25.01
N ALA A 15 -38.38 22.63 25.90
CA ALA A 15 -37.18 23.46 25.72
C ALA A 15 -35.89 22.81 26.22
N SER A 16 -35.93 21.54 26.62
CA SER A 16 -34.80 20.88 27.27
C SER A 16 -34.40 19.59 26.59
N CYS A 17 -34.11 19.62 25.32
CA CYS A 17 -33.30 18.58 24.66
C CYS A 17 -33.00 18.96 23.20
N GLU A 18 -32.54 20.17 22.91
CA GLU A 18 -31.57 20.31 21.84
C GLU A 18 -30.20 20.08 22.50
N ARG A 19 -29.78 18.80 22.51
CA ARG A 19 -28.35 18.52 22.52
C ARG A 19 -27.86 19.13 21.20
N GLU A 20 -27.21 20.27 21.28
CA GLU A 20 -26.26 20.66 20.24
C GLU A 20 -25.35 19.46 20.08
N ILE A 21 -25.56 18.72 19.02
CA ILE A 21 -24.51 17.84 18.51
C ILE A 21 -23.44 18.85 18.11
N GLU A 22 -22.43 19.03 18.97
CA GLU A 22 -21.19 19.64 18.52
C GLU A 22 -20.79 18.86 17.29
N VAL A 23 -21.04 19.46 16.13
CA VAL A 23 -20.40 19.02 14.88
C VAL A 23 -18.94 19.37 15.11
N VAL A 24 -18.21 18.43 15.67
CA VAL A 24 -16.75 18.54 15.78
C VAL A 24 -16.27 18.72 14.36
N ASP A 25 -15.76 19.91 14.05
CA ASP A 25 -15.12 20.20 12.78
C ASP A 25 -14.08 19.08 12.55
N PRO A 26 -14.19 18.28 11.49
CA PRO A 26 -13.20 17.24 11.20
C PRO A 26 -11.77 17.79 11.13
N ALA A 27 -11.61 19.08 10.79
CA ALA A 27 -10.32 19.78 10.84
C ALA A 27 -9.84 20.06 12.27
N ALA A 28 -10.73 20.02 13.29
CA ALA A 28 -10.38 20.17 14.70
C ALA A 28 -9.97 18.83 15.35
N LEU A 29 -10.25 17.71 14.73
CA LEU A 29 -9.69 16.44 15.12
C LEU A 29 -8.19 16.49 14.81
N ASP A 30 -7.39 16.36 15.85
CA ASP A 30 -5.93 16.37 15.78
C ASP A 30 -5.44 15.04 15.16
N ASN A 31 -5.81 14.84 13.89
CA ASN A 31 -5.52 13.63 13.12
C ASN A 31 -4.03 13.56 12.81
N ARG A 32 -3.46 12.40 12.98
CA ARG A 32 -2.04 12.13 12.73
C ARG A 32 -1.87 11.13 11.61
N ASN A 33 -0.81 11.31 10.88
CA ASN A 33 -0.45 10.39 9.80
C ASN A 33 0.05 9.07 10.38
N ILE A 34 -0.43 7.99 9.80
CA ILE A 34 0.12 6.66 9.95
C ILE A 34 0.87 6.33 8.66
N PHE A 35 2.12 5.98 8.79
CA PHE A 35 2.98 5.63 7.67
C PHE A 35 3.43 4.17 7.75
N ILE A 36 3.61 3.58 6.60
CA ILE A 36 4.51 2.45 6.42
C ILE A 36 5.86 3.04 5.99
N ARG A 37 6.92 2.68 6.70
CA ARG A 37 8.28 2.98 6.29
C ARG A 37 8.89 1.70 5.73
N ALA A 38 9.09 1.67 4.43
CA ALA A 38 9.60 0.53 3.71
C ALA A 38 11.08 0.74 3.37
N PHE A 39 11.90 -0.25 3.68
CA PHE A 39 13.30 -0.25 3.29
C PHE A 39 13.58 -1.50 2.47
N SER A 40 14.17 -1.33 1.30
CA SER A 40 14.65 -2.44 0.49
C SER A 40 16.12 -2.72 0.83
N TYR A 41 16.44 -3.98 1.12
CA TYR A 41 17.77 -4.43 1.47
C TYR A 41 18.27 -5.48 0.48
N TYR A 42 19.58 -5.52 0.31
CA TYR A 42 20.29 -6.61 -0.33
C TYR A 42 21.58 -6.86 0.44
N ASP A 43 21.79 -8.11 0.88
CA ASP A 43 22.96 -8.50 1.69
C ASP A 43 23.19 -7.55 2.89
N GLY A 44 22.12 -7.16 3.57
CA GLY A 44 22.13 -6.29 4.76
C GLY A 44 22.37 -4.80 4.49
N ASN A 45 22.50 -4.36 3.24
CA ASN A 45 22.64 -2.96 2.85
C ASN A 45 21.37 -2.43 2.21
N ILE A 46 21.08 -1.13 2.40
CA ILE A 46 19.94 -0.49 1.71
C ILE A 46 20.18 -0.57 0.21
N ALA A 47 19.18 -1.08 -0.50
CA ALA A 47 19.21 -1.19 -1.94
C ALA A 47 18.91 0.14 -2.62
N ASP A 48 19.55 0.37 -3.76
CA ASP A 48 19.39 1.56 -4.58
C ASP A 48 19.47 1.26 -6.08
N THR A 49 19.15 2.24 -6.91
CA THR A 49 19.17 2.13 -8.36
C THR A 49 20.58 2.27 -8.98
N SER A 50 21.61 2.56 -8.19
CA SER A 50 22.98 2.76 -8.67
C SER A 50 23.82 1.49 -8.57
N THR A 51 23.51 0.61 -7.64
CA THR A 51 24.26 -0.60 -7.30
C THR A 51 23.91 -1.76 -8.24
N VAL A 52 24.90 -2.58 -8.56
CA VAL A 52 24.72 -3.85 -9.26
C VAL A 52 24.76 -4.98 -8.24
N TYR A 53 23.71 -5.77 -8.22
CA TYR A 53 23.48 -6.89 -7.30
C TYR A 53 23.77 -8.22 -7.98
N SER A 54 24.24 -9.21 -7.21
CA SER A 54 24.39 -10.59 -7.69
C SER A 54 23.18 -11.42 -7.26
N ILE A 55 22.18 -11.54 -8.11
CA ILE A 55 20.90 -12.17 -7.81
C ILE A 55 20.77 -13.46 -8.61
N ASN A 56 20.68 -14.61 -7.92
CA ASN A 56 20.57 -15.95 -8.55
C ASN A 56 21.62 -16.24 -9.63
N GLY A 57 22.82 -15.63 -9.50
CA GLY A 57 23.92 -15.76 -10.46
C GLY A 57 23.91 -14.73 -11.59
N ASP A 58 22.89 -13.90 -11.69
CA ASP A 58 22.81 -12.78 -12.61
C ASP A 58 23.37 -11.50 -11.95
N LEU A 59 24.01 -10.64 -12.73
CA LEU A 59 24.35 -9.29 -12.32
C LEU A 59 23.23 -8.33 -12.71
N VAL A 60 22.54 -7.82 -11.72
CA VAL A 60 21.28 -7.07 -11.87
C VAL A 60 21.43 -5.66 -11.34
N LYS A 61 20.94 -4.69 -12.08
CA LYS A 61 20.71 -3.34 -11.61
C LYS A 61 19.22 -3.05 -11.67
N LEU A 62 18.63 -2.72 -10.52
CA LEU A 62 17.23 -2.37 -10.43
C LEU A 62 16.99 -0.96 -10.94
N SER A 63 15.85 -0.74 -11.57
CA SER A 63 15.41 0.58 -12.02
C SER A 63 14.25 1.08 -11.17
N HIS A 64 13.25 0.24 -10.91
CA HIS A 64 12.06 0.57 -10.15
C HIS A 64 11.53 -0.66 -9.40
N ALA A 65 10.87 -0.40 -8.28
CA ALA A 65 10.11 -1.39 -7.50
C ALA A 65 8.82 -0.74 -6.99
N TYR A 66 7.81 -0.65 -7.85
CA TYR A 66 6.53 -0.03 -7.52
C TYR A 66 5.65 -0.98 -6.71
N ILE A 67 5.00 -0.43 -5.69
CA ILE A 67 3.96 -1.12 -4.92
C ILE A 67 2.75 -0.21 -4.74
N THR A 68 1.56 -0.81 -4.79
CA THR A 68 0.30 -0.12 -4.53
C THR A 68 -0.43 -0.77 -3.37
N LEU A 69 -0.79 0.05 -2.39
CA LEU A 69 -1.61 -0.32 -1.24
C LEU A 69 -2.94 0.41 -1.28
N SER A 70 -4.01 -0.27 -0.91
CA SER A 70 -5.36 0.27 -0.87
C SER A 70 -6.17 -0.24 0.33
N ASN A 71 -7.36 0.32 0.54
CA ASN A 71 -8.33 -0.13 1.52
C ASN A 71 -7.78 -0.25 2.95
N ALA A 72 -6.94 0.72 3.37
CA ALA A 72 -6.43 0.72 4.73
C ALA A 72 -7.54 1.05 5.73
N GLU A 73 -7.71 0.19 6.73
CA GLU A 73 -8.74 0.28 7.75
C GLU A 73 -8.16 -0.14 9.11
N TYR A 74 -8.59 0.53 10.18
CA TYR A 74 -8.30 0.10 11.53
C TYR A 74 -9.59 -0.40 12.20
N VAL A 75 -9.56 -1.63 12.69
CA VAL A 75 -10.66 -2.29 13.40
C VAL A 75 -10.31 -2.39 14.88
N SER A 76 -11.02 -1.63 15.74
CA SER A 76 -10.83 -1.67 17.19
C SER A 76 -11.34 -2.98 17.78
N HIS A 77 -10.61 -3.55 18.76
CA HIS A 77 -11.07 -4.71 19.52
C HIS A 77 -11.91 -4.32 20.74
N ASP A 78 -11.80 -3.06 21.18
CA ASP A 78 -12.45 -2.58 22.39
C ASP A 78 -13.80 -1.90 22.09
N ASP A 79 -14.00 -1.43 20.85
CA ASP A 79 -15.22 -0.77 20.37
C ASP A 79 -15.69 -1.38 19.05
N VAL A 80 -16.99 -1.33 18.82
CA VAL A 80 -17.64 -1.83 17.58
C VAL A 80 -17.38 -0.91 16.39
N ASP A 81 -16.74 0.23 16.61
CA ASP A 81 -16.56 1.25 15.58
C ASP A 81 -15.25 1.03 14.81
N THR A 82 -15.41 0.67 13.55
CA THR A 82 -14.34 0.64 12.56
C THR A 82 -13.96 2.07 12.19
N THR A 83 -12.73 2.47 12.47
CA THR A 83 -12.23 3.78 12.06
C THR A 83 -11.72 3.69 10.62
N LYS A 84 -12.53 4.17 9.67
CA LYS A 84 -12.09 4.29 8.29
C LYS A 84 -10.99 5.33 8.17
N THR A 85 -10.00 5.02 7.38
CA THR A 85 -8.88 5.90 7.12
C THR A 85 -9.11 6.70 5.83
N GLU A 86 -8.65 7.96 5.77
CA GLU A 86 -8.84 8.79 4.58
C GLU A 86 -7.92 8.43 3.41
N SER A 87 -6.87 7.66 3.65
CA SER A 87 -5.94 7.28 2.57
C SER A 87 -6.37 5.95 1.97
N ASP A 88 -7.06 6.05 0.85
CA ASP A 88 -7.67 4.92 0.19
C ASP A 88 -6.74 4.24 -0.84
N LEU A 89 -5.70 4.96 -1.27
CA LEU A 89 -4.78 4.48 -2.30
C LEU A 89 -3.41 5.14 -2.18
N THR A 90 -2.37 4.34 -2.14
CA THR A 90 -0.98 4.79 -2.16
C THR A 90 -0.19 3.93 -3.14
N SER A 91 0.54 4.57 -4.06
CA SER A 91 1.47 3.91 -4.98
C SER A 91 2.81 4.61 -4.93
N VAL A 92 3.88 3.86 -4.73
CA VAL A 92 5.24 4.41 -4.59
C VAL A 92 6.28 3.49 -5.20
N ASP A 93 7.44 4.07 -5.54
CA ASP A 93 8.66 3.33 -5.84
C ASP A 93 9.46 3.08 -4.56
N LEU A 94 9.60 1.82 -4.16
CA LEU A 94 10.30 1.39 -2.95
C LEU A 94 11.82 1.65 -3.00
N LEU A 95 12.40 1.89 -4.17
CA LEU A 95 13.81 2.22 -4.33
C LEU A 95 14.08 3.73 -4.16
N GLU A 96 13.04 4.56 -4.28
CA GLU A 96 13.13 6.03 -4.18
C GLU A 96 12.46 6.57 -2.92
N THR A 97 11.33 5.95 -2.52
CA THR A 97 10.49 6.44 -1.44
C THR A 97 10.41 5.43 -0.31
N THR A 98 10.80 5.87 0.88
CA THR A 98 10.77 5.03 2.08
C THR A 98 9.52 5.22 2.94
N GLU A 99 8.66 6.18 2.65
CA GLU A 99 7.48 6.48 3.46
C GLU A 99 6.20 6.42 2.62
N LEU A 100 5.33 5.45 2.94
CA LEU A 100 4.01 5.32 2.37
C LEU A 100 2.98 5.79 3.42
N LYS A 101 2.21 6.81 3.08
CA LYS A 101 1.11 7.22 3.95
C LYS A 101 0.00 6.19 3.86
N LEU A 102 -0.28 5.53 4.98
CA LEU A 102 -1.32 4.49 5.06
C LEU A 102 -2.67 5.08 5.47
N ALA A 103 -2.69 5.98 6.45
CA ALA A 103 -3.92 6.37 7.10
C ALA A 103 -3.80 7.70 7.87
N TYR A 104 -4.98 8.24 8.23
CA TYR A 104 -5.12 9.25 9.29
C TYR A 104 -5.89 8.66 10.46
N LEU A 105 -5.37 8.80 11.67
CA LEU A 105 -6.08 8.44 12.89
C LEU A 105 -6.03 9.59 13.90
N PRO A 106 -7.09 9.78 14.68
CA PRO A 106 -7.10 10.70 15.82
C PRO A 106 -6.04 10.34 16.85
N ARG A 107 -5.70 11.31 17.71
CA ARG A 107 -4.87 11.03 18.88
C ARG A 107 -5.54 10.00 19.80
N GLY A 108 -4.79 8.99 20.25
CA GLY A 108 -5.32 7.97 21.15
C GLY A 108 -4.43 6.74 21.26
N SER A 109 -4.88 5.81 22.09
CA SER A 109 -4.31 4.47 22.22
C SER A 109 -5.18 3.52 21.40
N TYR A 110 -4.56 2.71 20.59
CA TYR A 110 -5.20 1.82 19.65
C TYR A 110 -4.83 0.37 19.99
N ASN A 111 -5.86 -0.45 20.22
CA ASN A 111 -5.74 -1.90 20.44
C ASN A 111 -6.68 -2.58 19.45
N GLY A 112 -6.16 -3.03 18.32
CA GLY A 112 -7.01 -3.54 17.26
C GLY A 112 -6.21 -4.22 16.15
N THR A 113 -6.86 -4.28 15.01
CA THR A 113 -6.30 -4.85 13.77
C THR A 113 -6.16 -3.75 12.74
N MET A 114 -4.98 -3.61 12.16
CA MET A 114 -4.77 -2.85 10.95
C MET A 114 -5.00 -3.77 9.75
N GLU A 115 -5.93 -3.39 8.90
CA GLU A 115 -6.24 -4.10 7.67
C GLU A 115 -5.89 -3.21 6.47
N TYR A 116 -5.29 -3.79 5.46
CA TYR A 116 -5.01 -3.11 4.19
C TYR A 116 -4.80 -4.14 3.10
N ARG A 117 -4.85 -3.68 1.87
CA ARG A 117 -4.74 -4.50 0.68
C ARG A 117 -3.45 -4.19 -0.07
N ILE A 118 -2.67 -5.22 -0.40
CA ILE A 118 -1.67 -5.15 -1.45
C ILE A 118 -2.41 -5.42 -2.74
N GLY A 119 -2.67 -4.36 -3.51
CA GLY A 119 -3.47 -4.46 -4.72
C GLY A 119 -4.59 -3.43 -4.80
N LEU A 120 -5.46 -3.64 -5.75
CA LEU A 120 -6.58 -2.78 -6.11
C LEU A 120 -7.88 -3.58 -6.14
N ASP A 121 -9.00 -2.92 -5.85
CA ASP A 121 -10.31 -3.49 -6.18
C ASP A 121 -10.51 -3.51 -7.71
N SER A 122 -11.44 -4.35 -8.19
CA SER A 122 -11.69 -4.55 -9.62
C SER A 122 -12.04 -3.25 -10.36
N THR A 123 -12.74 -2.33 -9.71
CA THR A 123 -13.08 -1.04 -10.34
C THR A 123 -11.84 -0.21 -10.61
N ARG A 124 -10.96 -0.06 -9.63
CA ARG A 124 -9.71 0.70 -9.76
C ARG A 124 -8.71 -0.01 -10.66
N ALA A 125 -8.60 -1.33 -10.53
CA ALA A 125 -7.67 -2.13 -11.31
C ALA A 125 -7.89 -1.95 -12.83
N TYR A 126 -9.14 -1.87 -13.27
CA TYR A 126 -9.48 -1.78 -14.69
C TYR A 126 -9.90 -0.38 -15.18
N THR A 127 -9.83 0.63 -14.33
CA THR A 127 -10.07 2.02 -14.76
C THR A 127 -8.85 2.56 -15.50
N PRO A 128 -8.97 2.95 -16.78
CA PRO A 128 -7.82 3.44 -17.53
C PRO A 128 -7.32 4.77 -16.97
N PRO A 129 -6.00 5.07 -17.07
CA PRO A 129 -5.40 6.31 -16.55
C PRO A 129 -6.09 7.58 -16.99
N THR A 130 -6.56 7.62 -18.23
CA THR A 130 -7.27 8.76 -18.81
C THR A 130 -8.64 9.05 -18.20
N ALA A 131 -9.19 8.13 -17.42
CA ALA A 131 -10.44 8.28 -16.68
C ALA A 131 -10.24 8.61 -15.21
N LEU A 132 -8.99 8.66 -14.75
CA LEU A 132 -8.62 8.99 -13.37
C LEU A 132 -8.36 10.50 -13.22
N GLU A 133 -8.58 11.03 -12.03
CA GLU A 133 -8.24 12.42 -11.68
C GLU A 133 -6.71 12.60 -11.62
N GLU A 134 -6.23 13.82 -11.88
CA GLU A 134 -4.79 14.16 -11.85
C GLU A 134 -4.11 13.85 -10.50
N THR A 135 -4.87 13.84 -9.41
CA THR A 135 -4.37 13.52 -8.07
C THR A 135 -4.29 12.03 -7.77
N ASN A 136 -4.82 11.19 -8.67
CA ASN A 136 -4.81 9.75 -8.47
C ASN A 136 -3.41 9.19 -8.76
N PRO A 137 -2.82 8.39 -7.83
CA PRO A 137 -1.48 7.80 -8.01
C PRO A 137 -1.31 6.92 -9.25
N LEU A 138 -2.41 6.45 -9.86
CA LEU A 138 -2.39 5.59 -11.06
C LEU A 138 -2.58 6.38 -12.37
N GLN A 139 -2.74 7.70 -12.29
CA GLN A 139 -3.09 8.55 -13.43
C GLN A 139 -1.97 8.66 -14.47
N ASP A 140 -0.71 8.64 -14.07
CA ASP A 140 0.43 8.74 -14.98
C ASP A 140 0.60 7.54 -15.91
N GLY A 141 -0.05 6.41 -15.59
CA GLY A 141 -0.17 5.24 -16.46
C GLY A 141 1.05 4.31 -16.49
N HIS A 142 2.09 4.55 -15.71
CA HIS A 142 3.27 3.66 -15.70
C HIS A 142 2.96 2.22 -15.23
N LEU A 143 1.91 2.05 -14.41
CA LEU A 143 1.43 0.74 -13.95
C LEU A 143 0.33 0.15 -14.84
N TRP A 144 -0.09 0.84 -15.91
CA TRP A 144 -1.19 0.39 -16.76
C TRP A 144 -0.75 -0.63 -17.81
N ASN A 145 -1.33 -1.83 -17.77
CA ASN A 145 -1.05 -2.95 -18.69
C ASN A 145 -2.19 -3.22 -19.69
N GLY A 146 -3.01 -2.21 -19.91
CA GLY A 146 -4.14 -2.33 -20.83
C GLY A 146 -5.43 -2.86 -20.18
N PRO A 147 -6.53 -2.90 -20.95
CA PRO A 147 -7.86 -3.17 -20.41
C PRO A 147 -8.07 -4.63 -19.94
N THR A 148 -7.21 -5.54 -20.33
CA THR A 148 -7.32 -6.97 -19.95
C THR A 148 -6.62 -7.27 -18.61
N LEU A 149 -5.46 -6.67 -18.39
CA LEU A 149 -4.66 -6.91 -17.18
C LEU A 149 -4.82 -5.81 -16.14
N GLY A 150 -5.23 -4.61 -16.57
CA GLY A 150 -5.42 -3.48 -15.67
C GLY A 150 -4.13 -2.86 -15.18
N HIS A 151 -4.20 -2.20 -14.02
CA HIS A 151 -3.02 -1.69 -13.33
C HIS A 151 -2.29 -2.79 -12.56
N SER A 152 -0.96 -2.83 -12.67
CA SER A 152 -0.13 -3.58 -11.74
C SER A 152 -0.21 -2.96 -10.36
N PHE A 153 -0.22 -3.78 -9.33
CA PHE A 153 -0.07 -3.32 -7.96
C PHE A 153 1.30 -3.63 -7.36
N PHE A 154 2.08 -4.46 -8.05
CA PHE A 154 3.51 -4.58 -7.86
C PHE A 154 4.19 -4.66 -9.22
N GLN A 155 5.28 -3.91 -9.40
CA GLN A 155 6.07 -3.92 -10.62
C GLN A 155 7.54 -3.76 -10.29
N LEU A 156 8.34 -4.74 -10.73
CA LEU A 156 9.78 -4.75 -10.54
C LEU A 156 10.47 -4.65 -11.89
N GLU A 157 11.35 -3.67 -12.04
CA GLU A 157 12.07 -3.42 -13.28
C GLU A 157 13.57 -3.40 -13.06
N GLY A 158 14.31 -3.91 -14.05
CA GLY A 158 15.75 -3.87 -13.98
C GLY A 158 16.44 -4.30 -15.27
N ARG A 159 17.75 -4.36 -15.16
CA ARG A 159 18.67 -4.69 -16.24
C ARG A 159 19.63 -5.77 -15.80
N VAL A 160 19.91 -6.70 -16.69
CA VAL A 160 20.89 -7.77 -16.48
C VAL A 160 22.16 -7.47 -17.26
N PHE A 161 23.32 -7.63 -16.64
CA PHE A 161 24.62 -7.34 -17.21
C PHE A 161 25.46 -8.59 -17.38
N ASN A 162 26.38 -8.54 -18.35
CA ASN A 162 27.36 -9.59 -18.52
C ASN A 162 28.36 -9.57 -17.34
N PRO A 163 28.61 -10.72 -16.67
CA PRO A 163 29.63 -10.80 -15.60
C PRO A 163 31.06 -10.38 -16.03
N GLN A 164 31.31 -10.33 -17.33
CA GLN A 164 32.60 -9.90 -17.89
C GLN A 164 32.67 -8.38 -18.14
N ASP A 165 31.54 -7.66 -18.05
CA ASP A 165 31.51 -6.21 -18.19
C ASP A 165 31.78 -5.54 -16.84
N SER A 166 33.02 -5.12 -16.60
CA SER A 166 33.43 -4.48 -15.35
C SER A 166 32.87 -3.05 -15.15
N VAL A 167 32.26 -2.46 -16.16
CA VAL A 167 31.73 -1.08 -16.13
C VAL A 167 30.20 -1.02 -16.17
N PHE A 168 29.52 -2.14 -16.41
CA PHE A 168 28.06 -2.29 -16.42
C PHE A 168 27.33 -1.21 -17.25
N THR A 169 27.86 -0.93 -18.44
CA THR A 169 27.31 0.12 -19.30
C THR A 169 26.29 -0.40 -20.30
N THR A 170 26.44 -1.66 -20.71
CA THR A 170 25.56 -2.25 -21.72
C THR A 170 24.86 -3.48 -21.15
N PRO A 171 23.56 -3.41 -20.88
CA PRO A 171 22.82 -4.58 -20.42
C PRO A 171 22.71 -5.62 -21.55
N ILE A 172 22.72 -6.90 -21.18
CA ILE A 172 22.44 -8.02 -22.09
C ILE A 172 20.94 -8.26 -22.25
N SER A 173 20.14 -7.94 -21.22
CA SER A 173 18.68 -7.95 -21.25
C SER A 173 18.11 -6.97 -20.24
N THR A 174 16.82 -6.71 -20.36
CA THR A 174 15.99 -5.98 -19.38
C THR A 174 14.89 -6.91 -18.92
N PHE A 175 14.38 -6.68 -17.72
CA PHE A 175 13.19 -7.37 -17.26
C PHE A 175 12.18 -6.41 -16.67
N THR A 176 10.90 -6.77 -16.83
CA THR A 176 9.75 -6.09 -16.22
C THR A 176 8.78 -7.13 -15.71
N TRP A 177 8.67 -7.24 -14.39
CA TRP A 177 7.82 -8.20 -13.71
C TRP A 177 6.66 -7.49 -13.05
N ARG A 178 5.44 -7.90 -13.41
CA ARG A 178 4.20 -7.27 -12.97
C ARG A 178 3.31 -8.27 -12.27
N VAL A 179 2.75 -7.85 -11.14
CA VAL A 179 1.64 -8.54 -10.48
C VAL A 179 0.42 -7.64 -10.62
N ALA A 180 -0.58 -8.15 -11.32
CA ALA A 180 -1.85 -7.49 -11.60
C ALA A 180 -2.98 -8.49 -11.38
N THR A 181 -4.19 -8.16 -11.79
CA THR A 181 -5.42 -8.97 -11.72
C THR A 181 -5.97 -9.15 -10.31
N GLU A 182 -7.29 -9.29 -10.21
CA GLU A 182 -8.02 -9.31 -8.94
C GLU A 182 -7.71 -10.54 -8.08
N ASP A 183 -7.43 -11.66 -8.70
CA ASP A 183 -7.12 -12.94 -8.04
C ASP A 183 -5.69 -13.01 -7.48
N MET A 184 -4.84 -12.05 -7.81
CA MET A 184 -3.49 -11.89 -7.25
C MET A 184 -3.44 -10.98 -6.03
N VAL A 185 -4.51 -10.27 -5.75
CA VAL A 185 -4.62 -9.32 -4.62
C VAL A 185 -4.49 -10.04 -3.29
N VAL A 186 -3.87 -9.38 -2.30
CA VAL A 186 -3.67 -9.92 -0.96
C VAL A 186 -4.19 -8.95 0.08
N ASP A 187 -5.12 -9.42 0.92
CA ASP A 187 -5.56 -8.68 2.10
C ASP A 187 -4.66 -9.03 3.28
N ILE A 188 -4.08 -8.01 3.89
CA ILE A 188 -3.25 -8.12 5.09
C ILE A 188 -4.07 -7.68 6.29
N SER A 189 -4.04 -8.48 7.35
CA SER A 189 -4.74 -8.21 8.60
C SER A 189 -3.77 -8.49 9.76
N GLU A 190 -3.36 -7.44 10.46
CA GLU A 190 -2.39 -7.57 11.52
C GLU A 190 -2.86 -6.93 12.83
N ARG A 191 -2.78 -7.69 13.91
CA ARG A 191 -3.05 -7.16 15.24
C ARG A 191 -1.96 -6.21 15.67
N ARG A 192 -2.34 -4.98 16.03
CA ARG A 192 -1.40 -3.93 16.45
C ARG A 192 -1.93 -3.14 17.64
N ASN A 193 -1.03 -2.95 18.61
CA ASN A 193 -1.24 -2.02 19.71
C ASN A 193 -0.25 -0.87 19.55
N PHE A 194 -0.77 0.35 19.39
CA PHE A 194 0.09 1.51 19.22
C PHE A 194 -0.56 2.78 19.78
N ASN A 195 0.23 3.83 19.92
CA ASN A 195 -0.19 5.09 20.50
C ASN A 195 0.03 6.23 19.49
N VAL A 196 -1.03 6.95 19.17
CA VAL A 196 -0.96 8.16 18.34
C VAL A 196 -0.80 9.36 19.26
N ALA A 197 0.42 9.89 19.36
CA ALA A 197 0.75 11.03 20.21
C ALA A 197 0.35 12.36 19.59
N ALA A 198 0.19 13.41 20.42
CA ALA A 198 -0.25 14.74 19.99
C ALA A 198 0.64 15.40 18.91
N ASN A 199 1.93 15.09 18.88
CA ASN A 199 2.92 15.76 18.03
C ASN A 199 3.75 14.79 17.19
N GLY A 200 3.24 13.57 16.88
CA GLY A 200 4.01 12.56 16.18
C GLY A 200 3.20 11.80 15.14
N SER A 201 3.91 11.31 14.13
CA SER A 201 3.40 10.27 13.23
C SER A 201 3.72 8.90 13.81
N VAL A 202 2.94 7.90 13.42
CA VAL A 202 3.22 6.49 13.73
C VAL A 202 3.81 5.85 12.48
N TYR A 203 4.87 5.08 12.66
CA TYR A 203 5.55 4.37 11.57
C TYR A 203 5.49 2.87 11.83
N PHE A 204 4.97 2.15 10.85
CA PHE A 204 5.14 0.71 10.75
C PHE A 204 6.32 0.45 9.81
N VAL A 205 7.31 -0.29 10.26
CA VAL A 205 8.51 -0.55 9.46
C VAL A 205 8.38 -1.89 8.77
N ILE A 206 8.68 -1.91 7.47
CA ILE A 206 8.78 -3.11 6.66
C ILE A 206 10.18 -3.14 6.06
N ASN A 207 10.84 -4.27 6.19
CA ASN A 207 12.14 -4.51 5.59
C ASN A 207 11.97 -5.53 4.45
N PHE A 208 12.15 -5.08 3.21
CA PHE A 208 12.14 -5.96 2.04
C PHE A 208 13.54 -6.50 1.80
N ASP A 209 13.68 -7.81 1.85
CA ASP A 209 14.88 -8.47 1.35
C ASP A 209 14.71 -8.76 -0.15
N LEU A 210 15.49 -8.07 -0.98
CA LEU A 210 15.41 -8.24 -2.43
C LEU A 210 15.80 -9.65 -2.88
N GLU A 211 16.67 -10.37 -2.16
CA GLU A 211 16.98 -11.76 -2.49
C GLU A 211 15.72 -12.65 -2.44
N ASN A 212 14.87 -12.41 -1.43
CA ASN A 212 13.63 -13.15 -1.27
C ASN A 212 12.64 -12.85 -2.40
N LEU A 213 12.55 -11.60 -2.88
CA LEU A 213 11.69 -11.26 -4.02
C LEU A 213 12.04 -12.03 -5.28
N PHE A 214 13.31 -12.37 -5.48
CA PHE A 214 13.79 -13.12 -6.64
C PHE A 214 13.79 -14.65 -6.44
N GLN A 215 13.35 -15.16 -5.29
CA GLN A 215 13.36 -16.59 -5.02
C GLN A 215 12.51 -17.36 -6.06
N GLY A 216 13.13 -18.32 -6.71
CA GLY A 216 12.48 -19.12 -7.77
C GLY A 216 12.31 -18.41 -9.13
N LEU A 217 12.79 -17.16 -9.25
CA LEU A 217 12.77 -16.37 -10.47
C LEU A 217 14.20 -15.95 -10.86
N GLN A 218 14.50 -15.98 -12.16
CA GLN A 218 15.83 -15.61 -12.67
C GLN A 218 15.71 -14.54 -13.75
N PRO A 219 16.27 -13.33 -13.52
CA PRO A 219 16.13 -12.19 -14.44
C PRO A 219 16.63 -12.43 -15.85
N SER A 220 17.75 -13.15 -16.02
CA SER A 220 18.33 -13.43 -17.34
C SER A 220 17.49 -14.36 -18.21
N THR A 221 16.60 -15.15 -17.63
CA THR A 221 15.73 -16.11 -18.34
C THR A 221 14.25 -15.75 -18.31
N THR A 222 13.89 -14.71 -17.55
CA THR A 222 12.50 -14.24 -17.37
C THR A 222 12.46 -12.74 -17.62
N GLU A 223 12.33 -12.34 -18.87
CA GLU A 223 12.32 -10.93 -19.25
C GLU A 223 11.00 -10.24 -18.86
N GLU A 224 9.87 -10.95 -18.95
CA GLU A 224 8.56 -10.43 -18.62
C GLU A 224 7.76 -11.37 -17.71
N ILE A 225 7.01 -10.77 -16.80
CA ILE A 225 5.90 -11.37 -16.05
C ILE A 225 4.76 -10.37 -16.12
N ASN A 226 3.57 -10.78 -16.58
CA ASN A 226 2.43 -9.90 -16.79
C ASN A 226 1.17 -10.33 -16.03
N SER A 227 1.21 -11.43 -15.28
CA SER A 227 0.04 -12.03 -14.60
C SER A 227 -1.08 -12.43 -15.57
N ASP A 228 -0.73 -12.78 -16.81
CA ASP A 228 -1.72 -13.14 -17.82
C ASP A 228 -2.34 -14.52 -17.51
N PRO A 229 -3.63 -14.59 -17.13
CA PRO A 229 -4.30 -15.87 -16.86
C PRO A 229 -4.44 -16.76 -18.12
N GLY A 230 -4.24 -16.19 -19.30
CA GLY A 230 -4.19 -16.93 -20.57
C GLY A 230 -2.86 -17.63 -20.81
N ASP A 231 -1.78 -17.23 -20.13
CA ASP A 231 -0.47 -17.89 -20.13
C ASP A 231 -0.17 -18.50 -18.77
N VAL A 232 -0.34 -19.81 -18.65
CA VAL A 232 -0.15 -20.55 -17.39
C VAL A 232 1.25 -20.37 -16.79
N ASN A 233 2.28 -20.27 -17.63
CA ASN A 233 3.65 -20.12 -17.15
C ASN A 233 3.89 -18.71 -16.61
N ASP A 234 3.40 -17.70 -17.30
CA ASP A 234 3.47 -16.32 -16.88
C ASP A 234 2.70 -16.10 -15.58
N TYR A 235 1.47 -16.62 -15.52
CA TYR A 235 0.62 -16.57 -14.33
C TYR A 235 1.27 -17.23 -13.10
N ASN A 236 1.86 -18.43 -13.26
CA ASN A 236 2.55 -19.10 -12.17
C ASN A 236 3.77 -18.30 -11.68
N ARG A 237 4.52 -17.66 -12.58
CA ARG A 237 5.63 -16.77 -12.18
C ARG A 237 5.15 -15.56 -11.42
N ALA A 238 4.03 -14.96 -11.85
CA ALA A 238 3.40 -13.86 -11.13
C ALA A 238 2.93 -14.27 -9.73
N GLN A 239 2.41 -15.50 -9.57
CA GLN A 239 2.08 -16.05 -8.25
C GLN A 239 3.32 -16.20 -7.36
N ILE A 240 4.43 -16.73 -7.90
CA ILE A 240 5.69 -16.83 -7.16
C ILE A 240 6.15 -15.44 -6.70
N LEU A 241 6.15 -14.46 -7.60
CA LEU A 241 6.54 -13.08 -7.28
C LEU A 241 5.64 -12.45 -6.21
N ARG A 242 4.32 -12.65 -6.31
CA ARG A 242 3.35 -12.21 -5.30
C ARG A 242 3.62 -12.86 -3.94
N ASP A 243 3.81 -14.17 -3.91
CA ASP A 243 4.01 -14.91 -2.66
C ASP A 243 5.34 -14.49 -1.99
N ASN A 244 6.39 -14.29 -2.78
CA ASN A 244 7.65 -13.74 -2.30
C ASN A 244 7.44 -12.32 -1.71
N LEU A 245 6.73 -11.44 -2.43
CA LEU A 245 6.41 -10.09 -1.94
C LEU A 245 5.65 -10.14 -0.61
N VAL A 246 4.62 -10.98 -0.51
CA VAL A 246 3.77 -11.07 0.69
C VAL A 246 4.57 -11.57 1.89
N SER A 247 5.52 -12.49 1.68
CA SER A 247 6.37 -13.00 2.76
C SER A 247 7.23 -11.91 3.41
N GLU A 248 7.53 -10.82 2.69
CA GLU A 248 8.30 -9.68 3.19
C GLU A 248 7.44 -8.66 3.98
N PHE A 249 6.11 -8.73 3.88
CA PHE A 249 5.20 -7.88 4.65
C PHE A 249 5.06 -8.35 6.10
N VAL A 250 6.18 -8.53 6.78
CA VAL A 250 6.24 -8.77 8.21
C VAL A 250 6.65 -7.46 8.88
N PHE A 251 5.69 -6.79 9.55
CA PHE A 251 6.01 -5.55 10.25
C PHE A 251 6.84 -5.81 11.50
N GLU A 252 7.95 -5.13 11.59
CA GLU A 252 8.68 -4.94 12.85
C GLU A 252 8.15 -3.66 13.56
N LEU A 253 7.99 -3.73 14.88
CA LEU A 253 7.59 -2.60 15.73
C LEU A 253 8.82 -1.86 16.23
#